data_a47840e5e2940e69b20ae9552f429684
#
_entry.id   a47840e5e2940e69b20ae9552f429684
#
_cell.length_a   1.000
_cell.length_b   1.000
_cell.length_c   1.000
_cell.angle_alpha   90.00
_cell.angle_beta   90.00
_cell.angle_gamma   90.00
#
_symmetry.space_group_name_H-M   'P 1'
#
loop_
_entity.id
_entity.type
_entity.pdbx_description
1 polymer ?
#
loop_
_entity_poly.entity_id
_entity_poly.type
_entity_poly.pdbx_seq_one_letter_code
_entity_poly.pdbx_strand_id
1 'polypeptide(L)'
;RGRSNITGSNDERENTLNSLLVEMDGFSTDSGVIILAATNRPDVLDSALLRPGRFDRQISIDKPDLKGREEIFKVHVRSLKLNKDVNIKNLSAQTPGFAGAEIANVCNESALIAARKNKESIEMSDFQDAIDRVIGGLEKKNKIISPEEKKIVAYHEAGHAVAGWYLEHADPLVKVSIVPRGIAALGYAQYLPKEQYLYQ
;
A
#
# COMPACT_ATOMS: atom_id res chain seq x y z
N ARG A 1 -43.16 12.23 11.60
CA ARG A 1 -42.70 13.57 12.00
C ARG A 1 -41.20 13.48 12.20
N GLY A 2 -40.40 14.15 11.36
CA GLY A 2 -38.96 14.22 11.48
C GLY A 2 -38.21 14.01 10.15
N ARG A 3 -38.65 14.69 9.07
CA ARG A 3 -37.81 14.94 7.89
C ARG A 3 -37.25 16.35 8.06
N SER A 4 -36.00 16.45 8.48
CA SER A 4 -35.25 17.70 8.36
C SER A 4 -33.76 17.41 8.44
N ASN A 5 -32.98 18.06 7.59
CA ASN A 5 -31.54 18.27 7.58
C ASN A 5 -30.64 17.38 6.68
N ILE A 6 -31.17 16.96 5.52
CA ILE A 6 -30.23 16.48 4.47
C ILE A 6 -29.98 17.59 3.41
N THR A 7 -30.85 18.59 3.31
CA THR A 7 -30.71 19.70 2.34
C THR A 7 -29.61 20.71 2.68
N GLY A 8 -29.41 21.06 3.93
CA GLY A 8 -28.43 22.10 4.30
C GLY A 8 -26.96 21.74 4.03
N SER A 9 -26.59 20.45 4.11
CA SER A 9 -25.21 20.01 3.88
C SER A 9 -24.84 20.01 2.38
N ASN A 10 -25.79 19.82 1.49
CA ASN A 10 -25.54 19.87 0.04
C ASN A 10 -25.42 21.32 -0.44
N ASP A 11 -26.25 22.23 0.08
CA ASP A 11 -26.21 23.64 -0.29
C ASP A 11 -24.88 24.31 0.11
N GLU A 12 -24.30 23.97 1.26
CA GLU A 12 -22.98 24.48 1.67
C GLU A 12 -21.86 23.97 0.75
N ARG A 13 -21.91 22.70 0.35
CA ARG A 13 -20.91 22.11 -0.56
C ARG A 13 -21.01 22.73 -1.95
N GLU A 14 -22.22 22.92 -2.45
CA GLU A 14 -22.46 23.53 -3.74
C GLU A 14 -22.03 25.01 -3.75
N ASN A 15 -22.30 25.76 -2.70
CA ASN A 15 -21.83 27.13 -2.53
C ASN A 15 -20.29 27.21 -2.46
N THR A 16 -19.63 26.30 -1.74
CA THR A 16 -18.18 26.22 -1.67
C THR A 16 -17.57 25.90 -3.03
N LEU A 17 -18.14 24.91 -3.74
CA LEU A 17 -17.72 24.57 -5.09
C LEU A 17 -17.84 25.76 -6.04
N ASN A 18 -19.00 26.43 -6.07
CA ASN A 18 -19.23 27.59 -6.92
C ASN A 18 -18.25 28.73 -6.61
N SER A 19 -17.99 29.01 -5.33
CA SER A 19 -16.99 30.00 -4.92
C SER A 19 -15.58 29.62 -5.43
N LEU A 20 -15.19 28.35 -5.30
CA LEU A 20 -13.92 27.87 -5.80
C LEU A 20 -13.81 28.03 -7.34
N LEU A 21 -14.86 27.70 -8.07
CA LEU A 21 -14.90 27.84 -9.52
C LEU A 21 -14.75 29.30 -9.96
N VAL A 22 -15.40 30.22 -9.27
CA VAL A 22 -15.31 31.68 -9.53
C VAL A 22 -13.87 32.18 -9.28
N GLU A 23 -13.28 31.79 -8.16
CA GLU A 23 -11.89 32.18 -7.85
C GLU A 23 -10.90 31.60 -8.87
N MET A 24 -11.08 30.32 -9.30
CA MET A 24 -10.24 29.71 -10.33
C MET A 24 -10.37 30.45 -11.67
N ASP A 25 -11.57 30.81 -12.07
CA ASP A 25 -11.81 31.57 -13.32
C ASP A 25 -11.26 33.01 -13.23
N GLY A 26 -11.05 33.53 -12.03
CA GLY A 26 -10.43 34.82 -11.77
C GLY A 26 -8.90 34.84 -11.92
N PHE A 27 -8.23 33.69 -11.91
CA PHE A 27 -6.81 33.60 -12.20
C PHE A 27 -6.57 33.72 -13.70
N SER A 28 -6.24 34.93 -14.17
CA SER A 28 -5.86 35.12 -15.58
C SER A 28 -4.53 34.42 -15.86
N THR A 29 -4.32 34.00 -17.11
CA THR A 29 -3.09 33.37 -17.60
C THR A 29 -1.83 34.23 -17.34
N ASP A 30 -2.00 35.52 -17.14
CA ASP A 30 -0.91 36.47 -16.91
C ASP A 30 -0.47 36.54 -15.43
N SER A 31 -1.19 35.92 -14.51
CA SER A 31 -0.86 35.97 -13.08
C SER A 31 0.35 35.11 -12.69
N GLY A 32 0.80 34.20 -13.56
CA GLY A 32 1.92 33.28 -13.28
C GLY A 32 1.64 32.27 -12.15
N VAL A 33 0.39 32.11 -11.73
CA VAL A 33 -0.03 31.18 -10.68
C VAL A 33 -0.44 29.86 -11.30
N ILE A 34 0.10 28.75 -10.77
CA ILE A 34 -0.29 27.37 -11.14
C ILE A 34 -1.01 26.75 -9.95
N ILE A 35 -2.25 26.32 -10.19
CA ILE A 35 -3.03 25.62 -9.17
C ILE A 35 -2.81 24.12 -9.31
N LEU A 36 -2.41 23.46 -8.22
CA LEU A 36 -2.22 22.02 -8.15
C LEU A 36 -3.14 21.44 -7.07
N ALA A 37 -3.89 20.39 -7.42
CA ALA A 37 -4.70 19.63 -6.48
C ALA A 37 -4.39 18.14 -6.59
N ALA A 38 -4.60 17.41 -5.51
CA ALA A 38 -4.44 15.95 -5.49
C ALA A 38 -5.65 15.29 -4.83
N THR A 39 -6.07 14.16 -5.36
CA THR A 39 -7.15 13.34 -4.80
C THR A 39 -6.89 11.87 -5.04
N ASN A 40 -7.33 11.03 -4.11
CA ASN A 40 -7.38 9.57 -4.28
C ASN A 40 -8.71 9.12 -4.92
N ARG A 41 -9.65 10.04 -5.13
CA ARG A 41 -10.98 9.75 -5.65
C ARG A 41 -11.36 10.70 -6.79
N PRO A 42 -10.79 10.49 -7.98
CA PRO A 42 -11.16 11.31 -9.15
C PRO A 42 -12.62 11.11 -9.57
N ASP A 43 -13.22 9.98 -9.23
CA ASP A 43 -14.61 9.60 -9.51
C ASP A 43 -15.65 10.51 -8.84
N VAL A 44 -15.31 11.19 -7.75
CA VAL A 44 -16.21 12.08 -7.01
C VAL A 44 -16.03 13.56 -7.33
N LEU A 45 -15.06 13.89 -8.19
CA LEU A 45 -14.85 15.28 -8.59
C LEU A 45 -15.99 15.77 -9.51
N ASP A 46 -16.42 17.00 -9.27
CA ASP A 46 -17.36 17.66 -10.18
C ASP A 46 -16.71 17.92 -11.54
N SER A 47 -17.42 17.57 -12.61
CA SER A 47 -16.92 17.74 -13.98
C SER A 47 -16.61 19.20 -14.34
N ALA A 48 -17.22 20.17 -13.65
CA ALA A 48 -16.93 21.58 -13.81
C ALA A 48 -15.50 21.95 -13.41
N LEU A 49 -14.92 21.23 -12.44
CA LEU A 49 -13.51 21.41 -12.03
C LEU A 49 -12.51 20.95 -13.10
N LEU A 50 -12.90 20.02 -13.96
CA LEU A 50 -12.03 19.38 -14.96
C LEU A 50 -12.09 20.06 -16.33
N ARG A 51 -12.82 21.18 -16.45
CA ARG A 51 -12.91 21.94 -17.71
C ARG A 51 -11.61 22.71 -18.02
N PRO A 52 -11.36 22.99 -19.32
CA PRO A 52 -10.23 23.83 -19.73
C PRO A 52 -10.19 25.17 -18.97
N GLY A 53 -9.00 25.58 -18.57
CA GLY A 53 -8.78 26.77 -17.76
C GLY A 53 -8.84 26.55 -16.25
N ARG A 54 -9.15 25.33 -15.81
CA ARG A 54 -9.17 24.91 -14.40
C ARG A 54 -8.19 23.74 -14.21
N PHE A 55 -8.64 22.57 -13.69
CA PHE A 55 -7.79 21.37 -13.62
C PHE A 55 -7.85 20.60 -14.95
N ASP A 56 -7.37 21.20 -16.00
CA ASP A 56 -7.39 20.65 -17.36
C ASP A 56 -6.33 19.56 -17.59
N ARG A 57 -5.31 19.49 -16.74
CA ARG A 57 -4.26 18.47 -16.79
C ARG A 57 -4.42 17.51 -15.64
N GLN A 58 -4.76 16.28 -15.97
CA GLN A 58 -4.86 15.18 -15.02
C GLN A 58 -3.64 14.28 -15.16
N ILE A 59 -2.94 14.06 -14.05
CA ILE A 59 -1.78 13.19 -13.98
C ILE A 59 -2.12 12.04 -13.04
N SER A 60 -2.18 10.82 -13.58
CA SER A 60 -2.30 9.61 -12.76
C SER A 60 -0.93 9.26 -12.19
N ILE A 61 -0.90 8.99 -10.90
CA ILE A 61 0.30 8.48 -10.21
C ILE A 61 0.06 7.02 -9.90
N ASP A 62 0.72 6.16 -10.68
CA ASP A 62 0.63 4.71 -10.50
C ASP A 62 1.46 4.23 -9.30
N LYS A 63 1.23 2.97 -8.90
CA LYS A 63 2.07 2.33 -7.91
C LYS A 63 3.51 2.24 -8.42
N PRO A 64 4.52 2.41 -7.54
CA PRO A 64 5.92 2.42 -7.95
C PRO A 64 6.37 1.05 -8.47
N ASP A 65 7.20 1.06 -9.51
CA ASP A 65 7.95 -0.10 -9.98
C ASP A 65 9.04 -0.52 -8.98
N LEU A 66 9.81 -1.55 -9.29
CA LEU A 66 10.89 -2.04 -8.42
C LEU A 66 11.90 -0.94 -8.03
N LYS A 67 12.30 -0.11 -9.01
CA LYS A 67 13.26 0.99 -8.76
C LYS A 67 12.62 2.09 -7.93
N GLY A 68 11.39 2.45 -8.23
CA GLY A 68 10.62 3.42 -7.45
C GLY A 68 10.48 3.00 -5.99
N ARG A 69 10.19 1.71 -5.72
CA ARG A 69 10.13 1.18 -4.36
C ARG A 69 11.49 1.26 -3.66
N GLU A 70 12.59 0.95 -4.38
CA GLU A 70 13.94 1.08 -3.84
C GLU A 70 14.24 2.52 -3.40
N GLU A 71 13.90 3.50 -4.22
CA GLU A 71 14.10 4.92 -3.89
C GLU A 71 13.21 5.36 -2.71
N ILE A 72 11.96 4.89 -2.65
CA ILE A 72 11.07 5.18 -1.53
C ILE A 72 11.60 4.56 -0.22
N PHE A 73 12.09 3.31 -0.24
CA PHE A 73 12.76 2.72 0.92
C PHE A 73 13.95 3.56 1.37
N LYS A 74 14.83 3.98 0.44
CA LYS A 74 15.99 4.83 0.76
C LYS A 74 15.60 6.12 1.47
N VAL A 75 14.46 6.71 1.10
CA VAL A 75 13.95 7.92 1.76
C VAL A 75 13.52 7.61 3.20
N HIS A 76 12.72 6.56 3.40
CA HIS A 76 12.15 6.26 4.71
C HIS A 76 13.14 5.66 5.71
N VAL A 77 14.21 5.02 5.25
CA VAL A 77 15.23 4.47 6.14
C VAL A 77 16.31 5.48 6.56
N ARG A 78 16.35 6.69 5.98
CA ARG A 78 17.40 7.68 6.28
C ARG A 78 17.52 8.04 7.76
N SER A 79 16.41 8.06 8.48
CA SER A 79 16.35 8.38 9.91
C SER A 79 16.50 7.15 10.81
N LEU A 80 16.62 5.96 10.24
CA LEU A 80 16.66 4.70 10.97
C LEU A 80 18.10 4.18 11.12
N LYS A 81 18.40 3.59 12.27
CA LYS A 81 19.69 2.93 12.50
C LYS A 81 19.62 1.50 11.99
N LEU A 82 20.16 1.27 10.80
CA LEU A 82 20.14 -0.03 10.15
C LEU A 82 21.37 -0.86 10.49
N ASN A 83 21.20 -2.17 10.58
CA ASN A 83 22.29 -3.14 10.58
C ASN A 83 22.86 -3.32 9.15
N LYS A 84 24.08 -3.81 9.05
CA LYS A 84 24.78 -4.02 7.77
C LYS A 84 24.15 -5.12 6.90
N ASP A 85 23.33 -5.99 7.47
CA ASP A 85 22.63 -7.07 6.77
C ASP A 85 21.41 -6.57 5.96
N VAL A 86 20.95 -5.34 6.19
CA VAL A 86 19.77 -4.79 5.52
C VAL A 86 20.08 -4.49 4.06
N ASN A 87 19.39 -5.18 3.17
CA ASN A 87 19.50 -5.00 1.73
C ASN A 87 18.21 -4.41 1.15
N ILE A 88 18.26 -3.12 0.78
CA ILE A 88 17.09 -2.39 0.26
C ILE A 88 16.57 -2.98 -1.05
N LYS A 89 17.46 -3.50 -1.93
CA LYS A 89 17.03 -4.14 -3.18
C LYS A 89 16.20 -5.38 -2.90
N ASN A 90 16.61 -6.19 -1.93
CA ASN A 90 15.83 -7.37 -1.52
C ASN A 90 14.49 -6.97 -0.90
N LEU A 91 14.44 -5.91 -0.11
CA LEU A 91 13.17 -5.38 0.45
C LEU A 91 12.23 -4.94 -0.66
N SER A 92 12.74 -4.21 -1.66
CA SER A 92 11.95 -3.77 -2.81
C SER A 92 11.42 -4.93 -3.65
N ALA A 93 12.22 -5.99 -3.80
CA ALA A 93 11.78 -7.20 -4.49
C ALA A 93 10.69 -7.98 -3.71
N GLN A 94 10.74 -7.95 -2.38
CA GLN A 94 9.76 -8.63 -1.53
C GLN A 94 8.44 -7.87 -1.31
N THR A 95 8.34 -6.64 -1.83
CA THR A 95 7.16 -5.76 -1.68
C THR A 95 6.52 -5.37 -3.01
N PRO A 96 6.18 -6.35 -3.89
CA PRO A 96 5.52 -6.04 -5.15
C PRO A 96 4.16 -5.40 -4.92
N GLY A 97 3.82 -4.39 -5.72
CA GLY A 97 2.53 -3.70 -5.64
C GLY A 97 2.32 -2.81 -4.43
N PHE A 98 3.35 -2.61 -3.59
CA PHE A 98 3.26 -1.67 -2.46
C PHE A 98 3.30 -0.23 -2.95
N ALA A 99 2.43 0.59 -2.39
CA ALA A 99 2.47 2.04 -2.51
C ALA A 99 3.45 2.65 -1.50
N GLY A 100 3.77 3.93 -1.66
CA GLY A 100 4.70 4.64 -0.76
C GLY A 100 4.28 4.59 0.71
N ALA A 101 2.97 4.70 0.98
CA ALA A 101 2.43 4.62 2.34
C ALA A 101 2.65 3.24 3.00
N GLU A 102 2.54 2.16 2.22
CA GLU A 102 2.78 0.79 2.71
C GLU A 102 4.27 0.59 3.01
N ILE A 103 5.16 1.12 2.17
CA ILE A 103 6.61 1.10 2.41
C ILE A 103 6.98 1.89 3.66
N ALA A 104 6.42 3.08 3.83
CA ALA A 104 6.61 3.88 5.03
C ALA A 104 6.17 3.12 6.29
N ASN A 105 5.02 2.43 6.22
CA ASN A 105 4.51 1.61 7.30
C ASN A 105 5.44 0.43 7.61
N VAL A 106 5.98 -0.27 6.60
CA VAL A 106 6.97 -1.33 6.80
C VAL A 106 8.21 -0.80 7.53
N CYS A 107 8.74 0.36 7.14
CA CYS A 107 9.90 0.96 7.81
C CYS A 107 9.59 1.30 9.28
N ASN A 108 8.43 1.86 9.56
CA ASN A 108 7.99 2.17 10.93
C ASN A 108 7.79 0.90 11.76
N GLU A 109 7.08 -0.09 11.22
CA GLU A 109 6.86 -1.38 11.91
C GLU A 109 8.17 -2.12 12.20
N SER A 110 9.15 -2.11 11.28
CA SER A 110 10.46 -2.74 11.50
C SER A 110 11.19 -2.09 12.67
N ALA A 111 11.14 -0.76 12.80
CA ALA A 111 11.70 -0.03 13.92
C ALA A 111 11.01 -0.40 15.24
N LEU A 112 9.68 -0.50 15.25
CA LEU A 112 8.91 -0.92 16.42
C LEU A 112 9.23 -2.37 16.82
N ILE A 113 9.41 -3.27 15.86
CA ILE A 113 9.77 -4.68 16.10
C ILE A 113 11.17 -4.75 16.72
N ALA A 114 12.16 -4.04 16.16
CA ALA A 114 13.52 -3.99 16.69
C ALA A 114 13.54 -3.43 18.13
N ALA A 115 12.79 -2.35 18.38
CA ALA A 115 12.66 -1.77 19.72
C ALA A 115 12.05 -2.75 20.73
N ARG A 116 10.99 -3.49 20.36
CA ARG A 116 10.39 -4.53 21.22
C ARG A 116 11.35 -5.69 21.53
N LYS A 117 12.28 -5.96 20.63
CA LYS A 117 13.35 -6.97 20.81
C LYS A 117 14.58 -6.41 21.52
N ASN A 118 14.54 -5.15 21.97
CA ASN A 118 15.66 -4.43 22.60
C ASN A 118 16.94 -4.42 21.74
N LYS A 119 16.80 -4.34 20.42
CA LYS A 119 17.92 -4.25 19.49
C LYS A 119 18.41 -2.81 19.35
N GLU A 120 19.71 -2.62 19.14
CA GLU A 120 20.32 -1.31 18.91
C GLU A 120 20.17 -0.82 17.45
N SER A 121 19.91 -1.72 16.53
CA SER A 121 19.75 -1.46 15.10
C SER A 121 18.72 -2.42 14.51
N ILE A 122 18.11 -1.98 13.41
CA ILE A 122 17.09 -2.74 12.69
C ILE A 122 17.80 -3.72 11.76
N GLU A 123 17.46 -4.99 11.86
CA GLU A 123 17.99 -6.07 11.03
C GLU A 123 17.04 -6.42 9.88
N MET A 124 17.56 -7.16 8.89
CA MET A 124 16.75 -7.65 7.78
C MET A 124 15.57 -8.51 8.24
N SER A 125 15.76 -9.31 9.31
CA SER A 125 14.70 -10.10 9.93
C SER A 125 13.52 -9.26 10.46
N ASP A 126 13.80 -8.07 10.99
CA ASP A 126 12.75 -7.18 11.50
C ASP A 126 11.94 -6.55 10.37
N PHE A 127 12.57 -6.27 9.23
CA PHE A 127 11.85 -5.86 8.02
C PHE A 127 10.99 -6.99 7.47
N GLN A 128 11.47 -8.23 7.47
CA GLN A 128 10.67 -9.38 7.03
C GLN A 128 9.44 -9.57 7.91
N ASP A 129 9.61 -9.50 9.23
CA ASP A 129 8.49 -9.55 10.18
C ASP A 129 7.51 -8.39 9.96
N ALA A 130 8.00 -7.19 9.61
CA ALA A 130 7.19 -6.02 9.31
C ALA A 130 6.39 -6.21 8.00
N ILE A 131 7.01 -6.72 6.95
CA ILE A 131 6.35 -7.03 5.67
C ILE A 131 5.24 -8.06 5.90
N ASP A 132 5.54 -9.15 6.62
CA ASP A 132 4.56 -10.16 6.96
C ASP A 132 3.36 -9.59 7.73
N ARG A 133 3.62 -8.62 8.63
CA ARG A 133 2.58 -7.95 9.40
C ARG A 133 1.72 -7.02 8.55
N VAL A 134 2.34 -6.31 7.59
CA VAL A 134 1.61 -5.39 6.69
C VAL A 134 0.75 -6.18 5.70
N ILE A 135 1.25 -7.29 5.16
CA ILE A 135 0.52 -8.14 4.22
C ILE A 135 -0.55 -8.98 4.93
N GLY A 136 -0.17 -9.72 5.95
CA GLY A 136 -1.01 -10.71 6.61
C GLY A 136 -1.75 -10.23 7.85
N GLY A 137 -1.43 -9.02 8.33
CA GLY A 137 -1.93 -8.50 9.61
C GLY A 137 -1.17 -9.05 10.82
N LEU A 138 -1.66 -8.73 12.01
CA LEU A 138 -1.07 -9.16 13.27
C LEU A 138 -1.14 -10.68 13.46
N GLU A 139 -0.04 -11.27 13.89
CA GLU A 139 0.00 -12.68 14.29
C GLU A 139 -0.94 -12.94 15.47
N LYS A 140 -1.79 -13.94 15.36
CA LYS A 140 -2.69 -14.36 16.43
C LYS A 140 -2.00 -15.37 17.33
N LYS A 141 -1.25 -14.89 18.31
CA LYS A 141 -0.54 -15.76 19.27
C LYS A 141 -1.47 -16.65 20.11
N ASN A 142 -2.73 -16.23 20.29
CA ASN A 142 -3.70 -16.92 21.15
C ASN A 142 -4.68 -17.84 20.41
N LYS A 143 -4.53 -17.99 19.08
CA LYS A 143 -5.38 -18.93 18.36
C LYS A 143 -4.82 -20.33 18.53
N ILE A 144 -5.47 -21.11 19.39
CA ILE A 144 -5.17 -22.53 19.54
C ILE A 144 -5.69 -23.22 18.28
N ILE A 145 -4.77 -23.66 17.43
CA ILE A 145 -5.07 -24.49 16.26
C ILE A 145 -4.74 -25.92 16.65
N SER A 146 -5.67 -26.83 16.46
CA SER A 146 -5.41 -28.25 16.73
C SER A 146 -4.29 -28.79 15.82
N PRO A 147 -3.55 -29.82 16.25
CA PRO A 147 -2.52 -30.43 15.40
C PRO A 147 -3.08 -30.92 14.05
N GLU A 148 -4.33 -31.36 14.03
CA GLU A 148 -5.03 -31.80 12.82
C GLU A 148 -5.31 -30.63 11.88
N GLU A 149 -5.85 -29.52 12.39
CA GLU A 149 -6.06 -28.30 11.59
C GLU A 149 -4.74 -27.75 11.05
N LYS A 150 -3.67 -27.74 11.86
CA LYS A 150 -2.32 -27.35 11.37
C LYS A 150 -1.88 -28.20 10.20
N LYS A 151 -2.12 -29.51 10.27
CA LYS A 151 -1.76 -30.45 9.20
C LYS A 151 -2.56 -30.17 7.94
N ILE A 152 -3.87 -29.94 8.06
CA ILE A 152 -4.74 -29.62 6.91
C ILE A 152 -4.27 -28.33 6.24
N VAL A 153 -4.03 -27.27 7.02
CA VAL A 153 -3.55 -25.98 6.50
C VAL A 153 -2.19 -26.15 5.83
N ALA A 154 -1.26 -26.91 6.46
CA ALA A 154 0.07 -27.15 5.89
C ALA A 154 -0.01 -27.86 4.54
N TYR A 155 -0.87 -28.86 4.39
CA TYR A 155 -1.06 -29.53 3.10
C TYR A 155 -1.71 -28.61 2.05
N HIS A 156 -2.67 -27.77 2.47
CA HIS A 156 -3.30 -26.81 1.58
C HIS A 156 -2.29 -25.79 1.03
N GLU A 157 -1.52 -25.16 1.90
CA GLU A 157 -0.49 -24.19 1.51
C GLU A 157 0.66 -24.84 0.73
N ALA A 158 1.04 -26.07 1.10
CA ALA A 158 2.02 -26.84 0.32
C ALA A 158 1.49 -27.18 -1.09
N GLY A 159 0.19 -27.44 -1.22
CA GLY A 159 -0.46 -27.64 -2.54
C GLY A 159 -0.33 -26.41 -3.42
N HIS A 160 -0.58 -25.21 -2.89
CA HIS A 160 -0.37 -23.95 -3.59
C HIS A 160 1.11 -23.76 -3.98
N ALA A 161 2.03 -24.08 -3.07
CA ALA A 161 3.46 -23.97 -3.32
C ALA A 161 3.92 -24.89 -4.46
N VAL A 162 3.49 -26.14 -4.44
CA VAL A 162 3.82 -27.13 -5.47
C VAL A 162 3.22 -26.72 -6.81
N ALA A 163 1.94 -26.33 -6.84
CA ALA A 163 1.29 -25.88 -8.06
C ALA A 163 2.02 -24.65 -8.65
N GLY A 164 2.34 -23.65 -7.82
CA GLY A 164 3.09 -22.48 -8.28
C GLY A 164 4.50 -22.76 -8.75
N TRP A 165 5.14 -23.82 -8.21
CA TRP A 165 6.50 -24.22 -8.61
C TRP A 165 6.54 -24.94 -9.96
N TYR A 166 5.55 -25.76 -10.25
CA TYR A 166 5.55 -26.62 -11.46
C TYR A 166 4.77 -26.01 -12.62
N LEU A 167 3.92 -25.00 -12.41
CA LEU A 167 3.17 -24.37 -13.49
C LEU A 167 3.99 -23.27 -14.16
N GLU A 168 4.19 -23.38 -15.47
CA GLU A 168 5.02 -22.49 -16.28
C GLU A 168 4.55 -21.02 -16.24
N HIS A 169 3.25 -20.81 -16.12
CA HIS A 169 2.63 -19.46 -16.13
C HIS A 169 2.29 -18.93 -14.74
N ALA A 170 2.61 -19.67 -13.68
CA ALA A 170 2.41 -19.19 -12.32
C ALA A 170 3.46 -18.13 -11.95
N ASP A 171 3.04 -17.22 -11.08
CA ASP A 171 3.96 -16.27 -10.47
C ASP A 171 4.94 -16.98 -9.54
N PRO A 172 6.23 -16.56 -9.50
CA PRO A 172 7.21 -17.15 -8.61
C PRO A 172 6.78 -17.11 -7.14
N LEU A 173 6.86 -18.24 -6.46
CA LEU A 173 6.56 -18.33 -5.05
C LEU A 173 7.69 -17.72 -4.23
N VAL A 174 7.33 -16.78 -3.34
CA VAL A 174 8.28 -16.11 -2.43
C VAL A 174 8.30 -16.79 -1.07
N LYS A 175 7.12 -17.07 -0.52
CA LYS A 175 6.99 -17.58 0.86
C LYS A 175 5.67 -18.30 1.05
N VAL A 176 5.72 -19.34 1.88
CA VAL A 176 4.53 -20.02 2.40
C VAL A 176 4.56 -19.96 3.93
N SER A 177 3.43 -19.70 4.54
CA SER A 177 3.31 -19.64 6.00
C SER A 177 2.01 -20.27 6.45
N ILE A 178 2.09 -21.04 7.55
CA ILE A 178 0.92 -21.59 8.27
C ILE A 178 0.67 -20.85 9.59
N VAL A 179 1.33 -19.69 9.77
CA VAL A 179 1.11 -18.85 10.96
C VAL A 179 -0.19 -18.07 10.76
N PRO A 180 -1.18 -18.21 11.66
CA PRO A 180 -2.44 -17.50 11.54
C PRO A 180 -2.23 -16.00 11.75
N ARG A 181 -2.73 -15.20 10.78
CA ARG A 181 -2.63 -13.74 10.79
C ARG A 181 -3.98 -13.10 10.44
N GLY A 182 -4.20 -11.87 10.89
CA GLY A 182 -5.39 -11.09 10.55
C GLY A 182 -6.71 -11.74 11.00
N ILE A 183 -7.81 -11.42 10.29
CA ILE A 183 -9.17 -11.79 10.75
C ILE A 183 -9.52 -13.26 10.41
N ALA A 184 -9.05 -13.81 9.30
CA ALA A 184 -9.48 -15.10 8.80
C ALA A 184 -8.37 -16.04 8.28
N ALA A 185 -7.15 -15.55 8.06
CA ALA A 185 -6.11 -16.36 7.43
C ALA A 185 -5.49 -17.37 8.43
N LEU A 186 -5.57 -18.67 8.11
CA LEU A 186 -4.90 -19.77 8.84
C LEU A 186 -3.49 -20.03 8.30
N GLY A 187 -3.22 -19.59 7.06
CA GLY A 187 -1.97 -19.63 6.35
C GLY A 187 -2.03 -18.73 5.13
N TYR A 188 -0.93 -18.56 4.43
CA TYR A 188 -0.88 -17.86 3.14
C TYR A 188 0.34 -18.26 2.32
N ALA A 189 0.17 -18.22 1.00
CA ALA A 189 1.25 -18.30 0.03
C ALA A 189 1.44 -16.92 -0.62
N GLN A 190 2.66 -16.42 -0.61
CA GLN A 190 3.01 -15.15 -1.24
C GLN A 190 3.71 -15.43 -2.57
N TYR A 191 3.20 -14.81 -3.62
CA TYR A 191 3.76 -14.87 -4.96
C TYR A 191 4.35 -13.52 -5.35
N LEU A 192 5.36 -13.54 -6.21
CA LEU A 192 5.94 -12.35 -6.81
C LEU A 192 5.29 -12.16 -8.19
N PRO A 193 4.34 -11.23 -8.37
CA PRO A 193 3.76 -11.00 -9.68
C PRO A 193 4.86 -10.59 -10.64
N LYS A 194 4.88 -11.24 -11.83
CA LYS A 194 5.73 -10.79 -12.93
C LYS A 194 5.24 -9.42 -13.34
N GLU A 195 6.06 -8.39 -13.16
CA GLU A 195 5.78 -7.03 -13.65
C GLU A 195 5.84 -7.07 -15.20
N GLN A 196 4.81 -7.62 -15.83
CA GLN A 196 4.62 -7.54 -17.26
C GLN A 196 3.74 -6.33 -17.54
N TYR A 197 4.35 -5.23 -17.92
CA TYR A 197 3.64 -4.15 -18.57
C TYR A 197 3.33 -4.59 -20.00
N LEU A 198 2.09 -5.02 -20.24
CA LEU A 198 1.58 -5.14 -21.59
C LEU A 198 1.44 -3.71 -22.14
N TYR A 199 2.43 -3.27 -22.88
CA TYR A 199 2.24 -2.15 -23.80
C TYR A 199 1.27 -2.63 -24.90
N GLN A 200 0.03 -2.19 -24.81
CA GLN A 200 -0.88 -2.16 -25.95
C GLN A 200 -0.75 -0.83 -26.66
#